data_94f83ea54f8835adfbd9adac36ae3c97
#
_entry.id   94f83ea54f8835adfbd9adac36ae3c97
#
_cell.length_a   1.000
_cell.length_b   1.000
_cell.length_c   1.000
_cell.angle_alpha   90.00
_cell.angle_beta   90.00
_cell.angle_gamma   90.00
#
_symmetry.space_group_name_H-M   'P 1'
#
loop_
_entity.id
_entity.type
_entity.pdbx_description
1 polymer ?
#
loop_
_entity_poly.entity_id
_entity_poly.type
_entity_poly.pdbx_seq_one_letter_code
_entity_poly.pdbx_strand_id
1 'polypeptide(L)'
;MKKPTRADAQRNLDLLLEAAKAVFAESGVDAPVREIASRAGVGIATVYRHFPERAELIAAVYRREIDACAAAASALAREHEPFEALARWLHRFVSLIATKRGLAASLNAQDPAYQALPAYFRQHLEPVLKSLLNAAAAAGEVRDDIDPYELLRGVGNLSVPVAEVAPGYSRRMVDLLIDGLRYGTSEARTPAHSPASRQGPRRR
;
A
#
# COMPACT_ATOMS: atom_id res chain seq x y z
N MET A 1 26.40 -11.14 32.74
CA MET A 1 25.37 -10.96 31.72
C MET A 1 26.04 -10.55 30.41
N LYS A 2 25.84 -11.31 29.32
CA LYS A 2 26.42 -10.99 28.00
C LYS A 2 25.72 -9.76 27.44
N LYS A 3 26.48 -8.76 27.01
CA LYS A 3 25.92 -7.56 26.36
C LYS A 3 25.17 -7.99 25.08
N PRO A 4 23.92 -7.57 24.84
CA PRO A 4 23.19 -7.97 23.65
C PRO A 4 23.95 -7.53 22.40
N THR A 5 24.02 -8.41 21.41
CA THR A 5 24.65 -8.11 20.12
C THR A 5 23.74 -7.18 19.31
N ARG A 6 24.29 -6.53 18.29
CA ARG A 6 23.49 -5.70 17.34
C ARG A 6 22.39 -6.53 16.66
N ALA A 7 22.66 -7.80 16.39
CA ALA A 7 21.68 -8.73 15.80
C ALA A 7 20.54 -9.07 16.78
N ASP A 8 20.85 -9.22 18.09
CA ASP A 8 19.83 -9.45 19.10
C ASP A 8 18.93 -8.22 19.29
N ALA A 9 19.51 -7.02 19.24
CA ALA A 9 18.77 -5.77 19.33
C ALA A 9 17.82 -5.60 18.13
N GLN A 10 18.26 -5.91 16.91
CA GLN A 10 17.43 -5.86 15.72
C GLN A 10 16.29 -6.87 15.77
N ARG A 11 16.59 -8.12 16.16
CA ARG A 11 15.56 -9.16 16.33
C ARG A 11 14.50 -8.76 17.34
N ASN A 12 14.92 -8.18 18.47
CA ASN A 12 13.99 -7.70 19.50
C ASN A 12 13.12 -6.54 18.99
N LEU A 13 13.67 -5.64 18.18
CA LEU A 13 12.91 -4.57 17.52
C LEU A 13 11.88 -5.15 16.55
N ASP A 14 12.25 -6.14 15.75
CA ASP A 14 11.34 -6.80 14.81
C ASP A 14 10.19 -7.51 15.51
N LEU A 15 10.47 -8.22 16.61
CA LEU A 15 9.45 -8.86 17.45
C LEU A 15 8.52 -7.83 18.09
N LEU A 16 9.08 -6.71 18.55
CA LEU A 16 8.30 -5.61 19.14
C LEU A 16 7.34 -4.99 18.14
N LEU A 17 7.79 -4.70 16.91
CA LEU A 17 6.95 -4.11 15.86
C LEU A 17 5.86 -5.10 15.39
N GLU A 18 6.17 -6.40 15.31
CA GLU A 18 5.17 -7.42 14.98
C GLU A 18 4.10 -7.55 16.08
N ALA A 19 4.51 -7.57 17.33
CA ALA A 19 3.59 -7.57 18.48
C ALA A 19 2.72 -6.30 18.50
N ALA A 20 3.32 -5.13 18.26
CA ALA A 20 2.58 -3.87 18.19
C ALA A 20 1.53 -3.88 17.08
N LYS A 21 1.89 -4.36 15.87
CA LYS A 21 0.95 -4.52 14.76
C LYS A 21 -0.25 -5.39 15.15
N ALA A 22 0.01 -6.56 15.76
CA ALA A 22 -1.04 -7.49 16.16
C ALA A 22 -1.96 -6.89 17.24
N VAL A 23 -1.38 -6.25 18.26
CA VAL A 23 -2.15 -5.59 19.33
C VAL A 23 -2.98 -4.43 18.77
N PHE A 24 -2.43 -3.62 17.87
CA PHE A 24 -3.16 -2.52 17.24
C PHE A 24 -4.31 -3.01 16.36
N ALA A 25 -4.16 -4.16 15.70
CA ALA A 25 -5.23 -4.76 14.92
C ALA A 25 -6.37 -5.31 15.79
N GLU A 26 -6.06 -5.85 16.97
CA GLU A 26 -7.02 -6.48 17.89
C GLU A 26 -7.69 -5.47 18.81
N SER A 27 -6.91 -4.56 19.42
CA SER A 27 -7.32 -3.69 20.52
C SER A 27 -7.30 -2.19 20.16
N GLY A 28 -6.92 -1.86 18.92
CA GLY A 28 -6.75 -0.48 18.47
C GLY A 28 -5.43 0.14 18.92
N VAL A 29 -5.15 1.33 18.38
CA VAL A 29 -3.87 2.04 18.60
C VAL A 29 -3.71 2.58 20.03
N ASP A 30 -4.78 2.69 20.79
CA ASP A 30 -4.77 3.13 22.19
C ASP A 30 -4.48 2.02 23.18
N ALA A 31 -4.30 0.78 22.70
CA ALA A 31 -3.95 -0.37 23.54
C ALA A 31 -2.74 -0.06 24.44
N PRO A 32 -2.73 -0.55 25.70
CA PRO A 32 -1.64 -0.27 26.63
C PRO A 32 -0.30 -0.81 26.12
N VAL A 33 0.78 -0.01 26.22
CA VAL A 33 2.13 -0.41 25.83
C VAL A 33 2.60 -1.67 26.55
N ARG A 34 2.11 -1.92 27.77
CA ARG A 34 2.40 -3.15 28.53
C ARG A 34 1.92 -4.42 27.82
N GLU A 35 0.82 -4.35 27.08
CA GLU A 35 0.29 -5.47 26.30
C GLU A 35 1.22 -5.80 25.13
N ILE A 36 1.71 -4.77 24.44
CA ILE A 36 2.70 -4.91 23.37
C ILE A 36 4.00 -5.50 23.90
N ALA A 37 4.51 -4.97 25.02
CA ALA A 37 5.73 -5.46 25.67
C ALA A 37 5.61 -6.93 26.08
N SER A 38 4.49 -7.31 26.71
CA SER A 38 4.18 -8.68 27.09
C SER A 38 4.15 -9.62 25.90
N ARG A 39 3.45 -9.23 24.82
CA ARG A 39 3.33 -10.03 23.58
C ARG A 39 4.67 -10.19 22.86
N ALA A 40 5.52 -9.16 22.90
CA ALA A 40 6.85 -9.19 22.31
C ALA A 40 7.89 -9.94 23.17
N GLY A 41 7.56 -10.28 24.42
CA GLY A 41 8.50 -10.90 25.37
C GLY A 41 9.63 -9.95 25.82
N VAL A 42 9.37 -8.62 25.81
CA VAL A 42 10.37 -7.61 26.22
C VAL A 42 9.88 -6.81 27.43
N GLY A 43 10.83 -6.20 28.14
CA GLY A 43 10.49 -5.29 29.24
C GLY A 43 9.87 -3.99 28.70
N ILE A 44 8.89 -3.43 29.44
CA ILE A 44 8.24 -2.15 29.05
C ILE A 44 9.26 -1.01 28.90
N ALA A 45 10.31 -0.97 29.72
CA ALA A 45 11.40 -0.01 29.60
C ALA A 45 12.19 -0.15 28.28
N THR A 46 12.18 -1.32 27.65
CA THR A 46 12.78 -1.55 26.34
C THR A 46 11.94 -0.90 25.26
N VAL A 47 10.60 -0.98 25.38
CA VAL A 47 9.69 -0.32 24.42
C VAL A 47 9.91 1.20 24.46
N TYR A 48 9.86 1.83 25.63
CA TYR A 48 10.06 3.27 25.77
C TYR A 48 11.47 3.75 25.39
N ARG A 49 12.47 2.88 25.45
CA ARG A 49 13.82 3.22 24.98
C ARG A 49 13.90 3.29 23.46
N HIS A 50 13.13 2.46 22.75
CA HIS A 50 13.06 2.47 21.29
C HIS A 50 12.07 3.51 20.78
N PHE A 51 10.97 3.69 21.50
CA PHE A 51 9.86 4.57 21.12
C PHE A 51 9.39 5.33 22.36
N PRO A 52 10.03 6.48 22.67
CA PRO A 52 9.62 7.36 23.77
C PRO A 52 8.16 7.78 23.66
N GLU A 53 7.71 8.08 22.42
CA GLU A 53 6.35 8.48 22.15
C GLU A 53 5.56 7.38 21.42
N ARG A 54 4.27 7.28 21.73
CA ARG A 54 3.36 6.33 21.07
C ARG A 54 3.30 6.55 19.57
N ALA A 55 3.29 7.80 19.12
CA ALA A 55 3.26 8.18 17.72
C ALA A 55 4.46 7.60 16.94
N GLU A 56 5.63 7.57 17.56
CA GLU A 56 6.84 6.97 16.96
C GLU A 56 6.70 5.47 16.75
N LEU A 57 6.11 4.75 17.73
CA LEU A 57 5.85 3.32 17.61
C LEU A 57 4.84 3.03 16.48
N ILE A 58 3.75 3.81 16.43
CA ILE A 58 2.75 3.70 15.36
C ILE A 58 3.40 3.97 13.99
N ALA A 59 4.18 5.04 13.87
CA ALA A 59 4.88 5.38 12.63
C ALA A 59 5.87 4.28 12.20
N ALA A 60 6.58 3.67 13.15
CA ALA A 60 7.50 2.58 12.88
C ALA A 60 6.78 1.31 12.39
N VAL A 61 5.65 0.94 13.00
CA VAL A 61 4.80 -0.16 12.53
C VAL A 61 4.35 0.11 11.10
N TYR A 62 3.89 1.33 10.80
CA TYR A 62 3.41 1.66 9.47
C TYR A 62 4.52 1.64 8.41
N ARG A 63 5.72 2.18 8.71
CA ARG A 63 6.89 2.09 7.82
C ARG A 63 7.24 0.63 7.50
N ARG A 64 7.27 -0.23 8.53
CA ARG A 64 7.55 -1.66 8.35
C ARG A 64 6.55 -2.34 7.41
N GLU A 65 5.26 -1.99 7.52
CA GLU A 65 4.23 -2.53 6.61
C GLU A 65 4.40 -2.03 5.18
N ILE A 66 4.81 -0.76 4.99
CA ILE A 66 5.17 -0.22 3.67
C ILE A 66 6.36 -1.01 3.09
N ASP A 67 7.41 -1.21 3.88
CA ASP A 67 8.62 -1.94 3.44
C ASP A 67 8.30 -3.39 3.09
N ALA A 68 7.47 -4.07 3.89
CA ALA A 68 7.02 -5.42 3.62
C ALA A 68 6.16 -5.52 2.35
N CYS A 69 5.34 -4.50 2.08
CA CYS A 69 4.57 -4.41 0.84
C CYS A 69 5.50 -4.20 -0.37
N ALA A 70 6.46 -3.30 -0.26
CA ALA A 70 7.45 -3.06 -1.33
C ALA A 70 8.29 -4.31 -1.62
N ALA A 71 8.83 -4.95 -0.60
CA ALA A 71 9.68 -6.13 -0.72
C ALA A 71 8.97 -7.33 -1.37
N ALA A 72 7.64 -7.46 -1.19
CA ALA A 72 6.86 -8.54 -1.77
C ALA A 72 6.86 -8.56 -3.30
N ALA A 73 7.04 -7.41 -3.95
CA ALA A 73 6.98 -7.29 -5.41
C ALA A 73 8.03 -8.17 -6.11
N SER A 74 9.25 -8.22 -5.57
CA SER A 74 10.33 -9.03 -6.15
C SER A 74 10.05 -10.54 -6.11
N ALA A 75 9.40 -11.02 -5.06
CA ALA A 75 8.98 -12.42 -4.97
C ALA A 75 7.84 -12.70 -5.96
N LEU A 76 6.81 -11.85 -5.96
CA LEU A 76 5.67 -11.98 -6.87
C LEU A 76 6.09 -11.96 -8.34
N ALA A 77 7.02 -11.06 -8.72
CA ALA A 77 7.53 -10.98 -10.09
C ALA A 77 8.35 -12.21 -10.53
N ARG A 78 8.90 -12.99 -9.58
CA ARG A 78 9.59 -14.25 -9.89
C ARG A 78 8.68 -15.47 -9.96
N GLU A 79 7.57 -15.43 -9.23
CA GLU A 79 6.68 -16.56 -9.00
C GLU A 79 5.46 -16.56 -9.93
N HIS A 80 5.15 -15.43 -10.55
CA HIS A 80 3.94 -15.22 -11.33
C HIS A 80 4.20 -14.49 -12.65
N GLU A 81 3.30 -14.68 -13.62
CA GLU A 81 3.27 -13.89 -14.85
C GLU A 81 3.01 -12.41 -14.53
N PRO A 82 3.43 -11.47 -15.41
CA PRO A 82 3.49 -10.05 -15.09
C PRO A 82 2.17 -9.45 -14.59
N PHE A 83 1.04 -9.74 -15.25
CA PHE A 83 -0.26 -9.25 -14.79
C PHE A 83 -0.68 -9.84 -13.44
N GLU A 84 -0.48 -11.13 -13.25
CA GLU A 84 -0.82 -11.79 -11.99
C GLU A 84 0.04 -11.26 -10.84
N ALA A 85 1.34 -11.00 -11.08
CA ALA A 85 2.22 -10.37 -10.10
C ALA A 85 1.73 -8.97 -9.71
N LEU A 86 1.32 -8.15 -10.70
CA LEU A 86 0.73 -6.83 -10.49
C LEU A 86 -0.57 -6.92 -9.67
N ALA A 87 -1.50 -7.79 -10.06
CA ALA A 87 -2.78 -7.97 -9.39
C ALA A 87 -2.60 -8.40 -7.92
N ARG A 88 -1.77 -9.40 -7.66
CA ARG A 88 -1.45 -9.87 -6.29
C ARG A 88 -0.80 -8.78 -5.45
N TRP A 89 0.09 -7.99 -6.04
CA TRP A 89 0.71 -6.88 -5.34
C TRP A 89 -0.30 -5.78 -4.99
N LEU A 90 -1.22 -5.44 -5.88
CA LEU A 90 -2.30 -4.49 -5.61
C LEU A 90 -3.22 -4.97 -4.49
N HIS A 91 -3.54 -6.26 -4.42
CA HIS A 91 -4.29 -6.82 -3.28
C HIS A 91 -3.52 -6.74 -1.97
N ARG A 92 -2.20 -6.97 -2.00
CA ARG A 92 -1.36 -6.76 -0.82
C ARG A 92 -1.35 -5.28 -0.39
N PHE A 93 -1.33 -4.37 -1.33
CA PHE A 93 -1.45 -2.94 -1.08
C PHE A 93 -2.80 -2.57 -0.45
N VAL A 94 -3.91 -3.16 -0.89
CA VAL A 94 -5.22 -3.02 -0.22
C VAL A 94 -5.15 -3.45 1.25
N SER A 95 -4.46 -4.54 1.54
CA SER A 95 -4.26 -5.02 2.91
C SER A 95 -3.43 -4.04 3.75
N LEU A 96 -2.40 -3.42 3.17
CA LEU A 96 -1.64 -2.33 3.80
C LEU A 96 -2.55 -1.14 4.13
N ILE A 97 -3.42 -0.72 3.20
CA ILE A 97 -4.35 0.39 3.44
C ILE A 97 -5.35 0.05 4.55
N ALA A 98 -5.82 -1.20 4.63
CA ALA A 98 -6.69 -1.64 5.72
C ALA A 98 -5.98 -1.57 7.09
N THR A 99 -4.70 -1.93 7.17
CA THR A 99 -3.88 -1.77 8.39
C THR A 99 -3.74 -0.30 8.78
N LYS A 100 -3.52 0.61 7.81
CA LYS A 100 -3.47 2.06 8.04
C LYS A 100 -4.71 2.59 8.77
N ARG A 101 -5.87 1.99 8.56
CA ARG A 101 -7.12 2.46 9.18
C ARG A 101 -7.23 2.18 10.65
N GLY A 102 -6.75 1.03 11.12
CA GLY A 102 -6.60 0.78 12.55
C GLY A 102 -5.70 1.83 13.21
N LEU A 103 -4.80 2.43 12.43
CA LEU A 103 -3.87 3.48 12.84
C LEU A 103 -4.38 4.90 12.55
N ALA A 104 -5.32 5.08 11.61
CA ALA A 104 -5.69 6.40 11.07
C ALA A 104 -6.41 7.31 12.08
N ALA A 105 -7.13 6.74 13.03
CA ALA A 105 -7.80 7.51 14.10
C ALA A 105 -6.77 8.27 14.97
N SER A 106 -5.57 7.77 15.09
CA SER A 106 -4.47 8.34 15.88
C SER A 106 -3.44 9.11 15.06
N LEU A 107 -3.48 9.00 13.72
CA LEU A 107 -2.61 9.75 12.81
C LEU A 107 -3.09 11.20 12.72
N ASN A 108 -2.96 11.94 13.82
CA ASN A 108 -3.14 13.39 13.78
C ASN A 108 -2.04 13.95 12.85
N ALA A 109 -2.46 14.59 11.74
CA ALA A 109 -1.54 15.10 10.72
C ALA A 109 -0.56 16.16 11.26
N GLN A 110 -0.74 16.63 12.48
CA GLN A 110 0.12 17.61 13.14
C GLN A 110 1.27 16.98 13.94
N ASP A 111 1.22 15.66 14.22
CA ASP A 111 2.30 15.02 14.96
C ASP A 111 3.54 14.86 14.08
N PRO A 112 4.73 15.32 14.52
CA PRO A 112 5.98 15.23 13.76
C PRO A 112 6.32 13.79 13.32
N ALA A 113 5.96 12.78 14.11
CA ALA A 113 6.22 11.37 13.78
C ALA A 113 5.52 10.93 12.49
N TYR A 114 4.42 11.58 12.11
CA TYR A 114 3.63 11.23 10.93
C TYR A 114 3.91 12.09 9.70
N GLN A 115 4.55 13.25 9.86
CA GLN A 115 4.77 14.19 8.76
C GLN A 115 5.59 13.59 7.60
N ALA A 116 6.52 12.70 7.90
CA ALA A 116 7.35 12.04 6.90
C ALA A 116 6.67 10.82 6.21
N LEU A 117 5.56 10.31 6.75
CA LEU A 117 4.94 9.08 6.25
C LEU A 117 4.41 9.18 4.81
N PRO A 118 3.78 10.27 4.36
CA PRO A 118 3.32 10.39 2.97
C PRO A 118 4.47 10.35 1.97
N ALA A 119 5.59 11.03 2.26
CA ALA A 119 6.78 11.00 1.42
C ALA A 119 7.44 9.60 1.42
N TYR A 120 7.55 8.98 2.58
CA TYR A 120 8.07 7.63 2.75
C TYR A 120 7.24 6.61 1.95
N PHE A 121 5.93 6.65 2.06
CA PHE A 121 4.99 5.83 1.30
C PHE A 121 5.23 5.96 -0.21
N ARG A 122 5.24 7.18 -0.71
CA ARG A 122 5.45 7.45 -2.13
C ARG A 122 6.81 6.93 -2.60
N GLN A 123 7.87 7.24 -1.87
CA GLN A 123 9.24 6.87 -2.21
C GLN A 123 9.44 5.35 -2.31
N HIS A 124 8.72 4.56 -1.49
CA HIS A 124 8.91 3.10 -1.43
C HIS A 124 7.95 2.33 -2.33
N LEU A 125 6.72 2.80 -2.54
CA LEU A 125 5.72 2.03 -3.28
C LEU A 125 5.57 2.45 -4.75
N GLU A 126 5.75 3.74 -5.08
CA GLU A 126 5.63 4.21 -6.47
C GLU A 126 6.63 3.54 -7.42
N PRO A 127 7.94 3.44 -7.13
CA PRO A 127 8.89 2.77 -8.00
C PRO A 127 8.59 1.28 -8.19
N VAL A 128 8.10 0.64 -7.13
CA VAL A 128 7.74 -0.78 -7.14
C VAL A 128 6.54 -1.03 -8.06
N LEU A 129 5.47 -0.24 -7.90
CA LEU A 129 4.30 -0.33 -8.78
C LEU A 129 4.66 -0.01 -10.23
N LYS A 130 5.50 1.01 -10.46
CA LYS A 130 6.00 1.35 -11.80
C LYS A 130 6.70 0.16 -12.46
N SER A 131 7.53 -0.56 -11.72
CA SER A 131 8.22 -1.75 -12.23
C SER A 131 7.24 -2.86 -12.63
N LEU A 132 6.23 -3.14 -11.80
CA LEU A 132 5.21 -4.16 -12.08
C LEU A 132 4.32 -3.76 -13.27
N LEU A 133 3.91 -2.50 -13.37
CA LEU A 133 3.15 -1.96 -14.51
C LEU A 133 3.95 -2.07 -15.80
N ASN A 134 5.22 -1.67 -15.79
CA ASN A 134 6.08 -1.76 -16.97
C ASN A 134 6.26 -3.20 -17.44
N ALA A 135 6.41 -4.16 -16.52
CA ALA A 135 6.51 -5.57 -16.87
C ALA A 135 5.23 -6.10 -17.53
N ALA A 136 4.06 -5.78 -16.96
CA ALA A 136 2.77 -6.20 -17.51
C ALA A 136 2.44 -5.49 -18.84
N ALA A 137 2.81 -4.22 -19.01
CA ALA A 137 2.67 -3.50 -20.26
C ALA A 137 3.60 -4.06 -21.36
N ALA A 138 4.85 -4.39 -21.01
CA ALA A 138 5.79 -5.03 -21.95
C ALA A 138 5.32 -6.42 -22.41
N ALA A 139 4.56 -7.13 -21.58
CA ALA A 139 3.89 -8.39 -21.94
C ALA A 139 2.59 -8.17 -22.76
N GLY A 140 2.17 -6.92 -22.98
CA GLY A 140 0.91 -6.59 -23.69
C GLY A 140 -0.35 -6.88 -22.88
N GLU A 141 -0.22 -7.10 -21.57
CA GLU A 141 -1.34 -7.51 -20.70
C GLU A 141 -2.10 -6.35 -20.09
N VAL A 142 -1.47 -5.17 -20.01
CA VAL A 142 -2.09 -3.93 -19.53
C VAL A 142 -1.71 -2.74 -20.43
N ARG A 143 -2.49 -1.68 -20.33
CA ARG A 143 -2.18 -0.40 -21.00
C ARG A 143 -0.90 0.24 -20.42
N ASP A 144 -0.19 1.03 -21.22
CA ASP A 144 1.13 1.61 -20.92
C ASP A 144 1.09 3.08 -20.43
N ASP A 145 -0.10 3.70 -20.41
CA ASP A 145 -0.31 5.11 -20.10
C ASP A 145 -0.76 5.37 -18.65
N ILE A 146 -0.57 4.40 -17.75
CA ILE A 146 -1.01 4.52 -16.35
C ILE A 146 0.08 5.15 -15.49
N ASP A 147 -0.24 6.27 -14.85
CA ASP A 147 0.62 6.84 -13.81
C ASP A 147 0.58 5.98 -12.53
N PRO A 148 1.73 5.50 -12.04
CA PRO A 148 1.79 4.63 -10.87
C PRO A 148 1.25 5.27 -9.60
N TYR A 149 1.50 6.59 -9.41
CA TYR A 149 1.04 7.29 -8.21
C TYR A 149 -0.47 7.53 -8.22
N GLU A 150 -1.04 7.85 -9.39
CA GLU A 150 -2.49 7.96 -9.56
C GLU A 150 -3.18 6.63 -9.29
N LEU A 151 -2.62 5.52 -9.76
CA LEU A 151 -3.13 4.18 -9.48
C LEU A 151 -3.07 3.86 -7.99
N LEU A 152 -1.95 4.13 -7.30
CA LEU A 152 -1.86 3.97 -5.83
C LEU A 152 -2.95 4.78 -5.12
N ARG A 153 -3.19 6.01 -5.53
CA ARG A 153 -4.24 6.86 -4.94
C ARG A 153 -5.64 6.33 -5.23
N GLY A 154 -5.89 5.88 -6.47
CA GLY A 154 -7.16 5.29 -6.89
C GLY A 154 -7.52 4.07 -6.05
N VAL A 155 -6.59 3.10 -5.97
CA VAL A 155 -6.75 1.90 -5.14
C VAL A 155 -6.91 2.26 -3.66
N GLY A 156 -6.12 3.23 -3.15
CA GLY A 156 -6.23 3.72 -1.80
C GLY A 156 -7.63 4.28 -1.48
N ASN A 157 -8.18 5.08 -2.36
CA ASN A 157 -9.52 5.67 -2.23
C ASN A 157 -10.63 4.60 -2.28
N LEU A 158 -10.55 3.65 -3.24
CA LEU A 158 -11.49 2.53 -3.35
C LEU A 158 -11.43 1.58 -2.13
N SER A 159 -10.29 1.55 -1.47
CA SER A 159 -10.10 0.78 -0.25
C SER A 159 -10.70 1.46 0.99
N VAL A 160 -11.23 2.67 0.94
CA VAL A 160 -11.92 3.35 2.06
C VAL A 160 -13.28 2.67 2.32
N PRO A 161 -13.61 2.08 3.51
CA PRO A 161 -14.96 1.59 3.80
C PRO A 161 -15.94 2.75 3.77
N VAL A 162 -17.01 2.52 3.10
CA VAL A 162 -18.22 3.33 3.23
C VAL A 162 -19.13 2.58 4.18
N ALA A 163 -19.63 3.24 5.22
CA ALA A 163 -20.36 2.62 6.33
C ALA A 163 -21.62 1.85 5.90
N GLU A 164 -22.13 2.10 4.70
CA GLU A 164 -23.38 1.58 4.17
C GLU A 164 -23.23 0.47 3.10
N VAL A 165 -22.02 0.00 2.85
CA VAL A 165 -21.79 -1.00 1.79
C VAL A 165 -21.46 -2.38 2.31
N ALA A 166 -21.86 -3.41 1.55
CA ALA A 166 -21.68 -4.81 1.88
C ALA A 166 -20.20 -5.20 2.11
N PRO A 167 -19.94 -6.17 3.01
CA PRO A 167 -18.59 -6.71 3.19
C PRO A 167 -17.92 -7.08 1.88
N GLY A 168 -16.62 -6.77 1.73
CA GLY A 168 -15.85 -7.04 0.53
C GLY A 168 -16.04 -6.07 -0.64
N TYR A 169 -16.85 -5.01 -0.47
CA TYR A 169 -17.04 -3.98 -1.51
C TYR A 169 -15.72 -3.41 -2.02
N SER A 170 -14.85 -2.93 -1.13
CA SER A 170 -13.55 -2.36 -1.52
C SER A 170 -12.73 -3.34 -2.36
N ARG A 171 -12.72 -4.63 -1.99
CA ARG A 171 -12.01 -5.65 -2.75
C ARG A 171 -12.60 -5.79 -4.16
N ARG A 172 -13.93 -5.92 -4.28
CA ARG A 172 -14.59 -6.03 -5.59
C ARG A 172 -14.35 -4.80 -6.47
N MET A 173 -14.31 -3.58 -5.89
CA MET A 173 -14.01 -2.37 -6.67
C MET A 173 -12.55 -2.33 -7.12
N VAL A 174 -11.64 -2.82 -6.31
CA VAL A 174 -10.23 -2.96 -6.71
C VAL A 174 -10.08 -4.07 -7.77
N ASP A 175 -10.79 -5.20 -7.64
CA ASP A 175 -10.81 -6.26 -8.67
C ASP A 175 -11.29 -5.67 -10.02
N LEU A 176 -12.39 -4.93 -10.02
CA LEU A 176 -12.91 -4.27 -11.22
C LEU A 176 -11.91 -3.26 -11.82
N LEU A 177 -11.19 -2.51 -10.97
CA LEU A 177 -10.15 -1.61 -11.44
C LEU A 177 -8.98 -2.38 -12.06
N ILE A 178 -8.53 -3.46 -11.43
CA ILE A 178 -7.44 -4.32 -11.92
C ILE A 178 -7.83 -4.91 -13.29
N ASP A 179 -9.05 -5.45 -13.42
CA ASP A 179 -9.56 -5.95 -14.69
C ASP A 179 -9.60 -4.85 -15.75
N GLY A 180 -9.98 -3.63 -15.36
CA GLY A 180 -10.01 -2.45 -16.23
C GLY A 180 -8.63 -2.04 -16.78
N LEU A 181 -7.51 -2.38 -16.09
CA LEU A 181 -6.16 -2.11 -16.60
C LEU A 181 -5.84 -2.88 -17.89
N ARG A 182 -6.51 -4.01 -18.14
CA ARG A 182 -6.34 -4.86 -19.33
C ARG A 182 -7.01 -4.27 -20.55
N TYR A 183 -8.03 -3.43 -20.39
CA TYR A 183 -8.75 -2.83 -21.50
C TYR A 183 -8.01 -1.59 -22.02
N GLY A 184 -7.82 -1.50 -23.35
CA GLY A 184 -7.14 -0.38 -24.01
C GLY A 184 -5.66 -0.63 -24.24
N THR A 185 -5.19 -1.88 -24.21
CA THR A 185 -3.93 -2.28 -24.83
C THR A 185 -3.93 -1.88 -26.32
N SER A 186 -2.77 -1.65 -26.92
CA SER A 186 -2.52 -0.96 -28.21
C SER A 186 -3.44 -1.35 -29.39
N GLU A 187 -4.06 -2.52 -29.37
CA GLU A 187 -5.00 -2.99 -30.40
C GLU A 187 -6.39 -2.32 -30.34
N ALA A 188 -6.78 -1.72 -29.22
CA ALA A 188 -8.10 -1.09 -29.03
C ALA A 188 -8.14 0.41 -29.40
N ARG A 189 -7.01 1.04 -29.72
CA ARG A 189 -6.93 2.45 -30.11
C ARG A 189 -7.07 2.67 -31.60
N THR A 190 -8.11 2.12 -32.23
CA THR A 190 -8.55 2.63 -33.51
C THR A 190 -9.23 3.98 -33.26
N PRO A 191 -8.75 5.10 -33.83
CA PRO A 191 -9.37 6.39 -33.60
C PRO A 191 -10.78 6.39 -34.21
N ALA A 192 -11.79 6.40 -33.37
CA ALA A 192 -13.17 6.61 -33.79
C ALA A 192 -13.34 8.04 -34.32
N HIS A 193 -13.62 8.12 -35.60
CA HIS A 193 -14.32 9.22 -36.27
C HIS A 193 -13.64 10.60 -36.27
N SER A 194 -12.92 10.82 -37.36
CA SER A 194 -12.82 12.19 -37.95
C SER A 194 -14.21 12.59 -38.48
N PRO A 195 -14.82 13.70 -38.07
CA PRO A 195 -16.07 14.13 -38.64
C PRO A 195 -15.80 14.59 -40.08
N ALA A 196 -16.42 13.91 -41.03
CA ALA A 196 -16.41 14.28 -42.44
C ALA A 196 -16.83 15.74 -42.63
N SER A 197 -15.96 16.53 -43.23
CA SER A 197 -16.21 17.89 -43.66
C SER A 197 -17.39 17.89 -44.65
N ARG A 198 -18.55 18.32 -44.19
CA ARG A 198 -19.66 18.64 -45.09
C ARG A 198 -19.31 19.93 -45.85
N GLN A 199 -18.80 19.76 -47.06
CA GLN A 199 -18.81 20.83 -48.05
C GLN A 199 -20.26 21.08 -48.46
N GLY A 200 -20.80 22.26 -48.10
CA GLY A 200 -22.08 22.73 -48.56
C GLY A 200 -22.02 23.14 -50.06
N PRO A 201 -23.12 23.00 -50.81
CA PRO A 201 -23.13 23.33 -52.22
C PRO A 201 -23.08 24.84 -52.45
N ARG A 202 -22.09 25.29 -53.27
CA ARG A 202 -22.07 26.65 -53.82
C ARG A 202 -23.30 26.86 -54.75
N ARG A 203 -24.20 27.74 -54.37
CA ARG A 203 -25.20 28.27 -55.27
C ARG A 203 -24.58 29.37 -56.15
N ARG A 204 -24.82 29.27 -57.46
CA ARG A 204 -24.68 30.36 -58.40
C ARG A 204 -25.84 31.33 -58.24
#